data_f698ff4cd583243e1f0447e379aabaa5
#
_entry.id   f698ff4cd583243e1f0447e379aabaa5
#
_cell.length_a   1.000
_cell.length_b   1.000
_cell.length_c   1.000
_cell.angle_alpha   90.00
_cell.angle_beta   90.00
_cell.angle_gamma   90.00
#
_symmetry.space_group_name_H-M   'P 1'
#
loop_
_entity.id
_entity.type
_entity.pdbx_description
1 polymer ?
#
loop_
_entity_poly.entity_id
_entity_poly.type
_entity_poly.pdbx_seq_one_letter_code
_entity_poly.pdbx_strand_id
1 'polypeptide(L)'
;MKRLSLNQISTKAWSLPEAVAGCAEAGVEWIGLWRDKVAEVGLDDAVRLLKRHGIRVSSLCRGGFLTGVTPEGEPVDGVADSRKGIDEAAALGTDVLVLVVGGVADNDLAASRQRVADAVGLLAPYARERGVRLGLEPLHPMQCVDRSVLSTLAQALDIAEEHPADTVGVVVDEFHVWWDPNVEASIARAKERIVGFHVCDPLVPFTDPLLARALPGAGPVDHRKLRACVEAAGYRGPIEVEVFNAELWNTPGDEALRQVVDAYRTHVAVP
;
A
#
# COMPACT_ATOMS: atom_id res chain seq x y z
N MET A 1 2.54 10.21 16.65
CA MET A 1 1.26 10.45 15.97
C MET A 1 1.41 11.10 14.60
N LYS A 2 2.21 12.17 14.44
CA LYS A 2 2.29 12.97 13.18
C LYS A 2 2.50 12.18 11.87
N ARG A 3 3.06 10.96 11.94
CA ARG A 3 3.32 10.11 10.78
C ARG A 3 2.39 8.90 10.68
N LEU A 4 1.54 8.65 11.69
CA LEU A 4 0.56 7.57 11.60
C LEU A 4 -0.43 7.88 10.47
N SER A 5 -0.62 6.91 9.60
CA SER A 5 -1.70 6.86 8.62
C SER A 5 -2.59 5.64 8.91
N LEU A 6 -3.89 5.84 8.97
CA LEU A 6 -4.84 4.74 8.94
C LEU A 6 -4.97 4.25 7.50
N ASN A 7 -4.57 3.02 7.19
CA ASN A 7 -5.05 2.42 5.96
C ASN A 7 -6.52 2.02 6.16
N GLN A 8 -7.40 2.50 5.29
CA GLN A 8 -8.86 2.38 5.45
C GLN A 8 -9.33 0.91 5.54
N ILE A 9 -8.56 -0.03 4.97
CA ILE A 9 -8.88 -1.45 5.07
C ILE A 9 -8.85 -1.96 6.52
N SER A 10 -8.09 -1.34 7.41
CA SER A 10 -8.04 -1.72 8.83
C SER A 10 -9.37 -1.43 9.56
N THR A 11 -10.15 -0.49 9.03
CA THR A 11 -11.51 -0.18 9.50
C THR A 11 -12.54 -0.44 8.39
N LYS A 12 -12.47 -1.59 7.74
CA LYS A 12 -13.22 -1.94 6.52
C LYS A 12 -14.74 -1.75 6.65
N ALA A 13 -15.28 -1.96 7.86
CA ALA A 13 -16.70 -1.78 8.13
C ALA A 13 -17.15 -0.31 7.99
N TRP A 14 -16.25 0.64 8.15
CA TRP A 14 -16.54 2.06 8.00
C TRP A 14 -16.65 2.45 6.52
N SER A 15 -17.61 3.31 6.23
CA SER A 15 -17.64 4.12 5.01
C SER A 15 -16.49 5.14 5.02
N LEU A 16 -16.19 5.73 3.87
CA LEU A 16 -15.18 6.80 3.80
C LEU A 16 -15.52 7.99 4.72
N PRO A 17 -16.78 8.50 4.82
CA PRO A 17 -17.13 9.55 5.77
C PRO A 17 -16.84 9.19 7.23
N GLU A 18 -17.17 7.97 7.65
CA GLU A 18 -16.91 7.49 9.02
C GLU A 18 -15.41 7.40 9.31
N ALA A 19 -14.62 6.85 8.36
CA ALA A 19 -13.18 6.74 8.52
C ALA A 19 -12.49 8.12 8.61
N VAL A 20 -12.90 9.07 7.79
CA VAL A 20 -12.36 10.45 7.81
C VAL A 20 -12.73 11.18 9.10
N ALA A 21 -13.99 11.06 9.56
CA ALA A 21 -14.42 11.64 10.82
C ALA A 21 -13.68 11.02 12.02
N GLY A 22 -13.59 9.70 12.07
CA GLY A 22 -12.86 8.99 13.13
C GLY A 22 -11.37 9.36 13.18
N CYS A 23 -10.70 9.48 12.02
CA CYS A 23 -9.33 9.97 11.96
C CYS A 23 -9.19 11.37 12.54
N ALA A 24 -10.09 12.30 12.18
CA ALA A 24 -10.07 13.67 12.68
C ALA A 24 -10.27 13.73 14.20
N GLU A 25 -11.22 12.96 14.73
CA GLU A 25 -11.50 12.87 16.17
C GLU A 25 -10.32 12.26 16.96
N ALA A 26 -9.66 11.23 16.39
CA ALA A 26 -8.51 10.59 17.00
C ALA A 26 -7.19 11.38 16.83
N GLY A 27 -7.18 12.48 16.09
CA GLY A 27 -5.98 13.26 15.77
C GLY A 27 -5.00 12.53 14.84
N VAL A 28 -5.52 11.65 13.98
CA VAL A 28 -4.78 10.98 12.90
C VAL A 28 -4.89 11.85 11.66
N GLU A 29 -3.75 12.37 11.18
CA GLU A 29 -3.72 13.37 10.11
C GLU A 29 -3.70 12.75 8.70
N TRP A 30 -3.43 11.44 8.57
CA TRP A 30 -3.23 10.75 7.32
C TRP A 30 -4.14 9.52 7.19
N ILE A 31 -4.58 9.25 5.96
CA ILE A 31 -5.35 8.06 5.61
C ILE A 31 -4.85 7.48 4.28
N GLY A 32 -4.63 6.17 4.24
CA GLY A 32 -4.48 5.40 2.99
C GLY A 32 -5.85 5.01 2.47
N LEU A 33 -6.19 5.40 1.26
CA LEU A 33 -7.52 5.22 0.69
C LEU A 33 -7.60 4.02 -0.25
N TRP A 34 -8.79 3.42 -0.31
CA TRP A 34 -9.15 2.40 -1.30
C TRP A 34 -10.12 2.97 -2.33
N ARG A 35 -9.87 2.68 -3.62
CA ARG A 35 -10.64 3.22 -4.75
C ARG A 35 -12.12 2.85 -4.71
N ASP A 36 -12.46 1.63 -4.26
CA ASP A 36 -13.84 1.20 -4.06
C ASP A 36 -14.56 2.06 -3.01
N LYS A 37 -13.90 2.38 -1.89
CA LYS A 37 -14.43 3.27 -0.85
C LYS A 37 -14.60 4.72 -1.32
N VAL A 38 -13.71 5.19 -2.16
CA VAL A 38 -13.85 6.50 -2.83
C VAL A 38 -15.03 6.47 -3.80
N ALA A 39 -15.20 5.39 -4.56
CA ALA A 39 -16.28 5.23 -5.52
C ALA A 39 -17.67 5.18 -4.86
N GLU A 40 -17.80 4.64 -3.62
CA GLU A 40 -19.05 4.61 -2.85
C GLU A 40 -19.64 6.02 -2.65
N VAL A 41 -18.80 7.04 -2.49
CA VAL A 41 -19.24 8.43 -2.25
C VAL A 41 -19.04 9.35 -3.46
N GLY A 42 -18.23 8.93 -4.43
CA GLY A 42 -17.82 9.72 -5.57
C GLY A 42 -16.60 10.60 -5.28
N LEU A 43 -15.74 10.76 -6.31
CA LEU A 43 -14.43 11.41 -6.18
C LEU A 43 -14.51 12.85 -5.65
N ASP A 44 -15.41 13.66 -6.22
CA ASP A 44 -15.56 15.07 -5.83
C ASP A 44 -16.03 15.22 -4.37
N ASP A 45 -16.92 14.33 -3.92
CA ASP A 45 -17.41 14.33 -2.53
C ASP A 45 -16.30 13.88 -1.58
N ALA A 46 -15.50 12.87 -1.97
CA ALA A 46 -14.34 12.44 -1.20
C ALA A 46 -13.32 13.58 -1.02
N VAL A 47 -12.99 14.32 -2.08
CA VAL A 47 -12.09 15.49 -2.03
C VAL A 47 -12.63 16.56 -1.09
N ARG A 48 -13.93 16.89 -1.20
CA ARG A 48 -14.56 17.88 -0.29
C ARG A 48 -14.56 17.44 1.16
N LEU A 49 -14.79 16.16 1.41
CA LEU A 49 -14.81 15.57 2.74
C LEU A 49 -13.43 15.65 3.40
N LEU A 50 -12.40 15.17 2.73
CA LEU A 50 -11.02 15.20 3.21
C LEU A 50 -10.57 16.62 3.55
N LYS A 51 -10.84 17.58 2.65
CA LYS A 51 -10.53 18.99 2.86
C LYS A 51 -11.26 19.58 4.06
N ARG A 52 -12.54 19.26 4.25
CA ARG A 52 -13.35 19.74 5.39
C ARG A 52 -12.77 19.31 6.73
N HIS A 53 -12.28 18.07 6.80
CA HIS A 53 -11.72 17.50 8.03
C HIS A 53 -10.21 17.73 8.19
N GLY A 54 -9.54 18.28 7.18
CA GLY A 54 -8.09 18.50 7.19
C GLY A 54 -7.27 17.21 7.16
N ILE A 55 -7.86 16.12 6.65
CA ILE A 55 -7.19 14.83 6.52
C ILE A 55 -6.45 14.76 5.19
N ARG A 56 -5.21 14.31 5.23
CA ARG A 56 -4.34 14.13 4.05
C ARG A 56 -4.34 12.67 3.62
N VAL A 57 -4.21 12.43 2.33
CA VAL A 57 -4.13 11.08 1.78
C VAL A 57 -2.67 10.67 1.63
N SER A 58 -2.27 9.58 2.25
CA SER A 58 -0.90 9.03 2.18
C SER A 58 -0.67 8.24 0.90
N SER A 59 -1.66 7.46 0.49
CA SER A 59 -1.62 6.65 -0.72
C SER A 59 -3.04 6.37 -1.21
N LEU A 60 -3.16 5.99 -2.48
CA LEU A 60 -4.40 5.42 -3.04
C LEU A 60 -4.13 3.96 -3.45
N CYS A 61 -4.87 3.04 -2.92
CA CYS A 61 -4.85 1.64 -3.30
C CYS A 61 -6.10 1.33 -4.17
N ARG A 62 -5.99 0.70 -5.28
CA ARG A 62 -4.78 0.28 -5.97
C ARG A 62 -4.91 0.54 -7.47
N GLY A 63 -3.80 0.75 -8.14
CA GLY A 63 -3.70 0.52 -9.57
C GLY A 63 -3.54 -0.98 -9.81
N GLY A 64 -3.89 -1.48 -10.98
CA GLY A 64 -4.08 -2.87 -10.97
C GLY A 64 -3.67 -3.76 -12.12
N PHE A 65 -3.41 -4.96 -11.76
CA PHE A 65 -3.27 -6.20 -12.52
C PHE A 65 -2.61 -6.04 -13.90
N LEU A 66 -1.39 -5.50 -13.90
CA LEU A 66 -0.61 -5.19 -15.11
C LEU A 66 -0.21 -6.45 -15.90
N THR A 67 -0.35 -7.64 -15.31
CA THR A 67 -0.21 -8.90 -16.02
C THR A 67 -1.36 -9.19 -16.97
N GLY A 68 -2.47 -8.43 -16.86
CA GLY A 68 -3.65 -8.54 -17.73
C GLY A 68 -4.72 -9.52 -17.23
N VAL A 69 -4.58 -10.04 -16.00
CA VAL A 69 -5.57 -10.94 -15.37
C VAL A 69 -5.87 -10.53 -13.94
N THR A 70 -7.12 -10.71 -13.52
CA THR A 70 -7.55 -10.55 -12.12
C THR A 70 -7.15 -11.78 -11.28
N PRO A 71 -7.27 -11.75 -9.93
CA PRO A 71 -7.05 -12.93 -9.09
C PRO A 71 -7.94 -14.12 -9.44
N GLU A 72 -9.13 -13.86 -9.99
CA GLU A 72 -10.08 -14.87 -10.45
C GLU A 72 -9.76 -15.42 -11.84
N GLY A 73 -8.72 -14.87 -12.51
CA GLY A 73 -8.29 -15.27 -13.86
C GLY A 73 -9.01 -14.56 -15.00
N GLU A 74 -9.82 -13.55 -14.71
CA GLU A 74 -10.55 -12.79 -15.72
C GLU A 74 -9.65 -11.77 -16.41
N PRO A 75 -9.77 -11.58 -17.75
CA PRO A 75 -9.01 -10.57 -18.47
C PRO A 75 -9.30 -9.14 -17.99
N VAL A 76 -8.26 -8.31 -17.87
CA VAL A 76 -8.41 -6.90 -17.47
C VAL A 76 -7.38 -6.02 -18.19
N ASP A 77 -7.80 -4.80 -18.57
CA ASP A 77 -6.87 -3.76 -19.02
C ASP A 77 -6.33 -3.00 -17.79
N GLY A 78 -5.27 -3.57 -17.19
CA GLY A 78 -4.62 -2.99 -16.01
C GLY A 78 -3.98 -1.62 -16.28
N VAL A 79 -3.56 -1.34 -17.52
CA VAL A 79 -3.00 -0.03 -17.90
C VAL A 79 -4.10 1.03 -17.91
N ALA A 80 -5.25 0.75 -18.53
CA ALA A 80 -6.37 1.69 -18.55
C ALA A 80 -6.95 1.92 -17.15
N ASP A 81 -7.06 0.88 -16.31
CA ASP A 81 -7.49 1.00 -14.92
C ASP A 81 -6.50 1.83 -14.09
N SER A 82 -5.20 1.59 -14.23
CA SER A 82 -4.16 2.34 -13.51
C SER A 82 -4.12 3.80 -13.92
N ARG A 83 -4.40 4.16 -15.19
CA ARG A 83 -4.53 5.57 -15.61
C ARG A 83 -5.66 6.27 -14.86
N LYS A 84 -6.81 5.62 -14.68
CA LYS A 84 -7.89 6.15 -13.85
C LYS A 84 -7.45 6.34 -12.40
N GLY A 85 -6.74 5.35 -11.84
CA GLY A 85 -6.18 5.44 -10.49
C GLY A 85 -5.19 6.61 -10.33
N ILE A 86 -4.37 6.91 -11.35
CA ILE A 86 -3.48 8.07 -11.37
C ILE A 86 -4.29 9.38 -11.31
N ASP A 87 -5.35 9.51 -12.12
CA ASP A 87 -6.21 10.69 -12.10
C ASP A 87 -6.92 10.86 -10.76
N GLU A 88 -7.42 9.76 -10.19
CA GLU A 88 -8.05 9.74 -8.87
C GLU A 88 -7.05 10.15 -7.76
N ALA A 89 -5.82 9.61 -7.76
CA ALA A 89 -4.78 9.96 -6.80
C ALA A 89 -4.44 11.46 -6.86
N ALA A 90 -4.23 11.99 -8.07
CA ALA A 90 -3.97 13.41 -8.26
C ALA A 90 -5.12 14.29 -7.74
N ALA A 91 -6.38 13.92 -8.00
CA ALA A 91 -7.55 14.65 -7.52
C ALA A 91 -7.68 14.61 -5.99
N LEU A 92 -7.37 13.47 -5.35
CA LEU A 92 -7.38 13.29 -3.91
C LEU A 92 -6.20 13.98 -3.19
N GLY A 93 -5.23 14.50 -3.95
CA GLY A 93 -4.09 15.21 -3.42
C GLY A 93 -2.99 14.31 -2.83
N THR A 94 -2.96 13.04 -3.23
CA THR A 94 -1.83 12.16 -2.95
C THR A 94 -0.93 12.02 -4.17
N ASP A 95 0.37 11.91 -3.93
CA ASP A 95 1.36 11.64 -4.97
C ASP A 95 1.70 10.15 -5.10
N VAL A 96 0.95 9.25 -4.46
CA VAL A 96 1.24 7.81 -4.47
C VAL A 96 0.02 7.00 -4.91
N LEU A 97 0.18 6.26 -6.02
CA LEU A 97 -0.71 5.16 -6.40
C LEU A 97 0.03 3.83 -6.15
N VAL A 98 -0.49 3.03 -5.23
CA VAL A 98 0.05 1.68 -4.96
C VAL A 98 -0.34 0.75 -6.09
N LEU A 99 0.61 -0.02 -6.61
CA LEU A 99 0.40 -0.98 -7.69
C LEU A 99 0.51 -2.42 -7.18
N VAL A 100 -0.61 -3.14 -7.20
CA VAL A 100 -0.69 -4.60 -7.07
C VAL A 100 -0.70 -5.18 -8.48
N VAL A 101 0.45 -5.70 -8.92
CA VAL A 101 0.76 -5.85 -10.34
C VAL A 101 0.07 -7.02 -11.07
N GLY A 102 -0.56 -7.94 -10.34
CA GLY A 102 -1.23 -9.12 -10.91
C GLY A 102 -0.42 -10.41 -10.78
N GLY A 103 -1.14 -11.52 -10.75
CA GLY A 103 -0.59 -12.88 -10.67
C GLY A 103 -0.04 -13.39 -12.01
N VAL A 104 0.28 -14.68 -12.05
CA VAL A 104 0.82 -15.32 -13.24
C VAL A 104 -0.27 -15.45 -14.33
N ALA A 105 -0.01 -14.91 -15.51
CA ALA A 105 -0.85 -15.06 -16.69
C ALA A 105 -0.25 -16.12 -17.62
N ASP A 106 -1.11 -16.86 -18.33
CA ASP A 106 -0.74 -17.87 -19.36
C ASP A 106 0.25 -18.95 -18.86
N ASN A 107 0.30 -19.21 -17.55
CA ASN A 107 1.26 -20.11 -16.89
C ASN A 107 2.75 -19.75 -17.17
N ASP A 108 3.03 -18.50 -17.50
CA ASP A 108 4.38 -18.00 -17.78
C ASP A 108 4.76 -16.85 -16.83
N LEU A 109 5.51 -17.19 -15.78
CA LEU A 109 5.97 -16.23 -14.79
C LEU A 109 6.92 -15.17 -15.39
N ALA A 110 7.81 -15.58 -16.29
CA ALA A 110 8.78 -14.67 -16.90
C ALA A 110 8.09 -13.66 -17.82
N ALA A 111 7.20 -14.13 -18.69
CA ALA A 111 6.39 -13.26 -19.53
C ALA A 111 5.47 -12.35 -18.70
N SER A 112 4.90 -12.84 -17.60
CA SER A 112 4.07 -12.04 -16.71
C SER A 112 4.87 -10.88 -16.06
N ARG A 113 6.10 -11.12 -15.62
CA ARG A 113 7.00 -10.08 -15.11
C ARG A 113 7.39 -9.06 -16.18
N GLN A 114 7.64 -9.53 -17.41
CA GLN A 114 7.94 -8.63 -18.53
C GLN A 114 6.74 -7.72 -18.84
N ARG A 115 5.51 -8.26 -18.85
CA ARG A 115 4.28 -7.45 -19.01
C ARG A 115 4.16 -6.35 -17.95
N VAL A 116 4.53 -6.65 -16.70
CA VAL A 116 4.55 -5.63 -15.64
C VAL A 116 5.55 -4.53 -15.96
N ALA A 117 6.78 -4.86 -16.35
CA ALA A 117 7.80 -3.88 -16.70
C ALA A 117 7.35 -3.00 -17.89
N ASP A 118 6.82 -3.63 -18.95
CA ASP A 118 6.28 -2.92 -20.12
C ASP A 118 5.13 -1.98 -19.76
N ALA A 119 4.19 -2.45 -18.93
CA ALA A 119 3.04 -1.66 -18.48
C ALA A 119 3.47 -0.46 -17.60
N VAL A 120 4.44 -0.64 -16.71
CA VAL A 120 5.02 0.46 -15.92
C VAL A 120 5.66 1.49 -16.85
N GLY A 121 6.38 1.04 -17.89
CA GLY A 121 6.94 1.92 -18.92
C GLY A 121 5.90 2.76 -19.66
N LEU A 122 4.70 2.19 -19.91
CA LEU A 122 3.58 2.91 -20.52
C LEU A 122 2.89 3.90 -19.54
N LEU A 123 2.90 3.60 -18.24
CA LEU A 123 2.25 4.41 -17.21
C LEU A 123 3.13 5.54 -16.69
N ALA A 124 4.44 5.34 -16.61
CA ALA A 124 5.36 6.27 -15.96
C ALA A 124 5.31 7.69 -16.55
N PRO A 125 5.29 7.91 -17.88
CA PRO A 125 5.18 9.28 -18.41
C PRO A 125 3.86 9.97 -18.00
N TYR A 126 2.75 9.21 -18.01
CA TYR A 126 1.44 9.74 -17.63
C TYR A 126 1.38 10.08 -16.12
N ALA A 127 1.90 9.20 -15.27
CA ALA A 127 1.97 9.43 -13.84
C ALA A 127 2.80 10.69 -13.50
N ARG A 128 3.94 10.84 -14.16
CA ARG A 128 4.80 12.03 -14.00
C ARG A 128 4.08 13.32 -14.40
N GLU A 129 3.34 13.31 -15.50
CA GLU A 129 2.55 14.48 -15.95
C GLU A 129 1.51 14.90 -14.92
N ARG A 130 0.96 13.94 -14.17
CA ARG A 130 -0.04 14.15 -13.12
C ARG A 130 0.56 14.40 -11.73
N GLY A 131 1.89 14.35 -11.60
CA GLY A 131 2.57 14.50 -10.32
C GLY A 131 2.34 13.33 -9.36
N VAL A 132 2.05 12.14 -9.89
CA VAL A 132 1.81 10.91 -9.12
C VAL A 132 2.96 9.93 -9.32
N ARG A 133 3.43 9.31 -8.24
CA ARG A 133 4.43 8.25 -8.26
C ARG A 133 3.75 6.89 -8.26
N LEU A 134 4.24 5.98 -9.09
CA LEU A 134 3.81 4.59 -9.11
C LEU A 134 4.58 3.82 -8.04
N GLY A 135 3.89 3.35 -7.00
CA GLY A 135 4.48 2.57 -5.92
C GLY A 135 4.36 1.07 -6.20
N LEU A 136 5.40 0.43 -6.70
CA LEU A 136 5.43 -1.03 -6.88
C LEU A 136 5.46 -1.72 -5.53
N GLU A 137 4.43 -2.50 -5.23
CA GLU A 137 4.33 -3.28 -3.99
C GLU A 137 4.60 -4.76 -4.27
N PRO A 138 5.76 -5.30 -3.84
CA PRO A 138 5.95 -6.74 -3.87
C PRO A 138 5.06 -7.40 -2.82
N LEU A 139 4.39 -8.48 -3.19
CA LEU A 139 3.55 -9.23 -2.26
C LEU A 139 4.24 -10.52 -1.79
N HIS A 140 3.78 -11.05 -0.65
CA HIS A 140 4.31 -12.30 -0.10
C HIS A 140 4.30 -13.42 -1.16
N PRO A 141 5.34 -14.26 -1.27
CA PRO A 141 5.45 -15.29 -2.32
C PRO A 141 4.24 -16.22 -2.46
N MET A 142 3.48 -16.43 -1.39
CA MET A 142 2.24 -17.21 -1.44
C MET A 142 1.16 -16.59 -2.34
N GLN A 143 1.27 -15.30 -2.66
CA GLN A 143 0.36 -14.56 -3.53
C GLN A 143 0.90 -14.39 -4.96
N CYS A 144 1.99 -15.10 -5.31
CA CYS A 144 2.63 -14.96 -6.62
C CYS A 144 1.72 -15.44 -7.77
N VAL A 145 0.90 -16.43 -7.52
CA VAL A 145 0.05 -17.03 -8.57
C VAL A 145 -1.13 -16.12 -8.93
N ASP A 146 -1.72 -15.43 -7.93
CA ASP A 146 -3.01 -14.76 -8.10
C ASP A 146 -2.95 -13.23 -7.98
N ARG A 147 -1.99 -12.66 -7.25
CA ARG A 147 -2.01 -11.22 -6.92
C ARG A 147 -0.80 -10.43 -7.40
N SER A 148 0.43 -10.96 -7.24
CA SER A 148 1.62 -10.22 -7.65
C SER A 148 2.78 -11.12 -8.01
N VAL A 149 3.22 -11.05 -9.25
CA VAL A 149 4.43 -11.75 -9.74
C VAL A 149 5.73 -11.17 -9.18
N LEU A 150 5.66 -10.05 -8.47
CA LEU A 150 6.77 -9.46 -7.72
C LEU A 150 6.66 -9.90 -6.26
N SER A 151 7.64 -10.66 -5.78
CA SER A 151 7.60 -11.27 -4.44
C SER A 151 8.71 -10.78 -3.50
N THR A 152 9.62 -9.96 -3.99
CA THR A 152 10.68 -9.34 -3.18
C THR A 152 10.84 -7.87 -3.54
N LEU A 153 11.32 -7.08 -2.57
CA LEU A 153 11.62 -5.67 -2.80
C LEU A 153 12.68 -5.48 -3.90
N ALA A 154 13.64 -6.41 -4.00
CA ALA A 154 14.65 -6.39 -5.05
C ALA A 154 14.04 -6.49 -6.44
N GLN A 155 13.05 -7.37 -6.66
CA GLN A 155 12.36 -7.50 -7.95
C GLN A 155 11.58 -6.23 -8.33
N ALA A 156 10.94 -5.59 -7.36
CA ALA A 156 10.26 -4.31 -7.60
C ALA A 156 11.26 -3.20 -7.93
N LEU A 157 12.43 -3.18 -7.29
CA LEU A 157 13.51 -2.23 -7.56
C LEU A 157 14.12 -2.42 -8.95
N ASP A 158 14.26 -3.66 -9.41
CA ASP A 158 14.79 -3.93 -10.76
C ASP A 158 13.97 -3.22 -11.84
N ILE A 159 12.64 -3.16 -11.67
CA ILE A 159 11.75 -2.39 -12.57
C ILE A 159 11.81 -0.89 -12.25
N ALA A 160 11.73 -0.51 -10.97
CA ALA A 160 11.67 0.89 -10.60
C ALA A 160 12.91 1.68 -11.01
N GLU A 161 14.08 1.06 -11.01
CA GLU A 161 15.37 1.69 -11.38
C GLU A 161 15.51 2.00 -12.88
N GLU A 162 14.67 1.41 -13.74
CA GLU A 162 14.60 1.77 -15.16
C GLU A 162 13.92 3.14 -15.39
N HIS A 163 13.33 3.74 -14.34
CA HIS A 163 12.58 4.99 -14.38
C HIS A 163 13.14 6.02 -13.39
N PRO A 164 12.83 7.33 -13.56
CA PRO A 164 13.18 8.36 -12.58
C PRO A 164 12.57 8.07 -11.20
N ALA A 165 13.32 8.35 -10.13
CA ALA A 165 12.90 8.08 -8.75
C ALA A 165 11.69 8.90 -8.31
N ASP A 166 11.47 10.06 -8.94
CA ASP A 166 10.30 10.91 -8.75
C ASP A 166 9.04 10.42 -9.48
N THR A 167 9.15 9.30 -10.21
CA THR A 167 8.05 8.76 -11.04
C THR A 167 7.70 7.34 -10.64
N VAL A 168 8.69 6.46 -10.47
CA VAL A 168 8.47 5.06 -10.07
C VAL A 168 9.30 4.75 -8.83
N GLY A 169 8.60 4.31 -7.81
CA GLY A 169 9.17 3.89 -6.55
C GLY A 169 8.61 2.55 -6.09
N VAL A 170 8.89 2.23 -4.85
CA VAL A 170 8.48 0.97 -4.21
C VAL A 170 7.75 1.23 -2.91
N VAL A 171 6.80 0.39 -2.59
CA VAL A 171 6.16 0.32 -1.27
C VAL A 171 6.84 -0.78 -0.47
N VAL A 172 7.21 -0.47 0.76
CA VAL A 172 7.71 -1.44 1.73
C VAL A 172 6.56 -1.79 2.65
N ASP A 173 5.92 -2.93 2.42
CA ASP A 173 4.91 -3.49 3.32
C ASP A 173 5.56 -4.62 4.15
N GLU A 174 5.60 -4.43 5.46
CA GLU A 174 6.23 -5.38 6.37
C GLU A 174 5.66 -6.78 6.26
N PHE A 175 4.34 -6.94 6.08
CA PHE A 175 3.72 -8.25 5.90
C PHE A 175 4.27 -9.02 4.70
N HIS A 176 4.65 -8.29 3.67
CA HIS A 176 5.10 -8.89 2.43
C HIS A 176 6.60 -9.15 2.37
N VAL A 177 7.41 -8.44 3.17
CA VAL A 177 8.88 -8.48 3.02
C VAL A 177 9.64 -8.92 4.29
N TRP A 178 8.98 -9.02 5.47
CA TRP A 178 9.66 -9.33 6.74
C TRP A 178 10.48 -10.63 6.74
N TRP A 179 10.06 -11.60 5.97
CA TRP A 179 10.66 -12.93 5.83
C TRP A 179 11.91 -12.95 4.94
N ASP A 180 12.11 -11.92 4.09
CA ASP A 180 13.22 -11.86 3.14
C ASP A 180 14.54 -11.55 3.88
N PRO A 181 15.52 -12.47 3.88
CA PRO A 181 16.81 -12.22 4.51
C PRO A 181 17.57 -11.04 3.90
N ASN A 182 17.20 -10.57 2.71
CA ASN A 182 17.84 -9.46 2.03
C ASN A 182 17.04 -8.15 2.16
N VAL A 183 15.97 -8.09 2.96
CA VAL A 183 15.10 -6.93 3.05
C VAL A 183 15.86 -5.65 3.42
N GLU A 184 16.76 -5.71 4.39
CA GLU A 184 17.54 -4.53 4.82
C GLU A 184 18.45 -4.01 3.69
N ALA A 185 19.10 -4.89 2.95
CA ALA A 185 19.92 -4.52 1.80
C ALA A 185 19.07 -3.92 0.66
N SER A 186 17.89 -4.49 0.44
CA SER A 186 16.95 -3.97 -0.56
C SER A 186 16.38 -2.60 -0.17
N ILE A 187 16.06 -2.38 1.11
CA ILE A 187 15.65 -1.07 1.63
C ILE A 187 16.78 -0.04 1.45
N ALA A 188 18.02 -0.41 1.80
CA ALA A 188 19.16 0.48 1.61
C ALA A 188 19.43 0.82 0.14
N ARG A 189 19.18 -0.13 -0.79
CA ARG A 189 19.23 0.09 -2.25
C ARG A 189 18.15 1.06 -2.73
N ALA A 190 16.95 0.98 -2.15
CA ALA A 190 15.79 1.75 -2.60
C ALA A 190 15.97 3.27 -2.47
N LYS A 191 16.64 3.74 -1.42
CA LYS A 191 16.90 5.18 -1.19
C LYS A 191 15.62 6.02 -1.31
N GLU A 192 15.69 7.11 -2.10
CA GLU A 192 14.58 8.02 -2.38
C GLU A 192 13.39 7.40 -3.12
N ARG A 193 13.51 6.14 -3.57
CA ARG A 193 12.43 5.41 -4.25
C ARG A 193 11.39 4.82 -3.30
N ILE A 194 11.59 4.85 -1.98
CA ILE A 194 10.55 4.42 -1.05
C ILE A 194 9.44 5.47 -1.06
N VAL A 195 8.25 5.08 -1.55
CA VAL A 195 7.09 5.95 -1.65
C VAL A 195 6.01 5.64 -0.63
N GLY A 196 6.02 4.45 -0.03
CA GLY A 196 5.11 4.00 1.03
C GLY A 196 5.81 3.08 2.01
N PHE A 197 5.37 3.13 3.27
CA PHE A 197 5.78 2.19 4.31
C PHE A 197 4.55 1.73 5.08
N HIS A 198 4.18 0.47 4.89
CA HIS A 198 3.02 -0.17 5.50
C HIS A 198 3.49 -1.12 6.61
N VAL A 199 2.78 -1.11 7.72
CA VAL A 199 3.15 -1.85 8.93
C VAL A 199 1.99 -2.70 9.44
N CYS A 200 2.27 -3.95 9.65
CA CYS A 200 1.44 -4.92 10.38
C CYS A 200 2.25 -6.17 10.67
N ASP A 201 1.73 -7.03 11.51
CA ASP A 201 2.32 -8.34 11.77
C ASP A 201 1.63 -9.46 10.97
N PRO A 202 2.32 -10.56 10.62
CA PRO A 202 1.68 -11.81 10.28
C PRO A 202 1.15 -12.51 11.54
N LEU A 203 -0.03 -13.13 11.46
CA LEU A 203 -0.51 -14.03 12.50
C LEU A 203 0.31 -15.33 12.54
N VAL A 204 0.55 -15.83 13.73
CA VAL A 204 1.16 -17.16 13.94
C VAL A 204 0.20 -18.00 14.77
N PRO A 205 -0.29 -19.17 14.26
CA PRO A 205 0.05 -19.79 12.97
C PRO A 205 -0.51 -19.02 11.78
N PHE A 206 0.23 -19.07 10.64
CA PHE A 206 -0.17 -18.43 9.39
C PHE A 206 -1.23 -19.30 8.67
N THR A 207 -2.46 -18.84 8.62
CA THR A 207 -3.60 -19.65 8.14
C THR A 207 -4.16 -19.21 6.81
N ASP A 208 -3.94 -17.96 6.42
CA ASP A 208 -4.50 -17.38 5.20
C ASP A 208 -3.56 -16.31 4.63
N PRO A 209 -3.19 -16.38 3.34
CA PRO A 209 -2.22 -15.43 2.75
C PRO A 209 -2.74 -14.00 2.63
N LEU A 210 -4.04 -13.77 2.77
CA LEU A 210 -4.64 -12.43 2.72
C LEU A 210 -5.04 -11.93 4.10
N LEU A 211 -5.74 -12.78 4.88
CA LEU A 211 -6.40 -12.36 6.12
C LEU A 211 -5.58 -12.63 7.40
N ALA A 212 -4.43 -13.29 7.27
CA ALA A 212 -3.57 -13.58 8.42
C ALA A 212 -2.65 -12.40 8.78
N ARG A 213 -3.20 -11.18 8.80
CA ARG A 213 -2.51 -9.99 9.31
C ARG A 213 -3.01 -9.66 10.72
N ALA A 214 -2.14 -9.05 11.50
CA ALA A 214 -2.43 -8.57 12.84
C ALA A 214 -1.91 -7.15 13.03
N LEU A 215 -2.37 -6.49 14.08
CA LEU A 215 -1.83 -5.20 14.49
C LEU A 215 -0.35 -5.32 14.87
N PRO A 216 0.46 -4.27 14.66
CA PRO A 216 1.86 -4.24 15.08
C PRO A 216 2.04 -4.64 16.55
N GLY A 217 2.98 -5.55 16.81
CA GLY A 217 3.29 -6.10 18.12
C GLY A 217 2.59 -7.43 18.45
N ALA A 218 1.75 -7.95 17.56
CA ALA A 218 1.06 -9.24 17.75
C ALA A 218 1.80 -10.42 17.07
N GLY A 219 2.87 -10.16 16.34
CA GLY A 219 3.65 -11.15 15.61
C GLY A 219 5.15 -10.96 15.73
N PRO A 220 5.94 -11.55 14.81
CA PRO A 220 7.39 -11.60 14.91
C PRO A 220 8.14 -10.41 14.29
N VAL A 221 7.47 -9.43 13.70
CA VAL A 221 8.14 -8.35 12.95
C VAL A 221 8.82 -7.37 13.90
N ASP A 222 10.08 -7.06 13.64
CA ASP A 222 10.78 -5.97 14.32
C ASP A 222 10.51 -4.63 13.62
N HIS A 223 9.33 -4.06 13.91
CA HIS A 223 8.85 -2.81 13.34
C HIS A 223 9.83 -1.65 13.51
N ARG A 224 10.49 -1.56 14.67
CA ARG A 224 11.44 -0.46 14.96
C ARG A 224 12.70 -0.59 14.12
N LYS A 225 13.17 -1.80 13.91
CA LYS A 225 14.32 -2.07 13.05
C LYS A 225 14.01 -1.74 11.60
N LEU A 226 12.91 -2.25 11.04
CA LEU A 226 12.53 -1.98 9.65
C LEU A 226 12.24 -0.48 9.43
N ARG A 227 11.55 0.17 10.38
CA ARG A 227 11.37 1.61 10.36
C ARG A 227 12.71 2.35 10.34
N ALA A 228 13.68 1.97 11.18
CA ALA A 228 15.01 2.59 11.18
C ALA A 228 15.72 2.40 9.82
N CYS A 229 15.57 1.23 9.18
CA CYS A 229 16.12 0.97 7.85
C CYS A 229 15.49 1.89 6.78
N VAL A 230 14.16 2.02 6.73
CA VAL A 230 13.49 2.89 5.75
C VAL A 230 13.80 4.37 6.00
N GLU A 231 13.95 4.77 7.26
CA GLU A 231 14.37 6.13 7.62
C GLU A 231 15.84 6.40 7.27
N ALA A 232 16.72 5.43 7.45
CA ALA A 232 18.12 5.54 7.01
C ALA A 232 18.23 5.64 5.48
N ALA A 233 17.34 4.97 4.75
CA ALA A 233 17.23 5.09 3.29
C ALA A 233 16.64 6.44 2.82
N GLY A 234 16.16 7.29 3.74
CA GLY A 234 15.66 8.65 3.42
C GLY A 234 14.16 8.83 3.51
N TYR A 235 13.36 7.78 3.77
CA TYR A 235 11.91 7.89 3.86
C TYR A 235 11.47 8.71 5.09
N ARG A 236 10.62 9.72 4.88
CA ARG A 236 10.08 10.59 5.94
C ARG A 236 8.56 10.75 5.85
N GLY A 237 7.92 10.00 4.94
CA GLY A 237 6.47 10.03 4.71
C GLY A 237 5.65 9.40 5.84
N PRO A 238 4.34 9.32 5.65
CA PRO A 238 3.42 8.63 6.55
C PRO A 238 3.79 7.15 6.72
N ILE A 239 3.38 6.55 7.83
CA ILE A 239 3.51 5.13 8.12
C ILE A 239 2.11 4.57 8.23
N GLU A 240 1.72 3.72 7.29
CA GLU A 240 0.37 3.18 7.21
C GLU A 240 0.23 1.91 8.04
N VAL A 241 -0.73 1.86 8.94
CA VAL A 241 -1.14 0.60 9.57
C VAL A 241 -2.17 -0.05 8.68
N GLU A 242 -1.79 -1.17 8.03
CA GLU A 242 -2.62 -1.87 7.05
C GLU A 242 -2.88 -3.31 7.50
N VAL A 243 -4.09 -3.58 7.98
CA VAL A 243 -4.43 -4.88 8.57
C VAL A 243 -5.65 -5.50 7.88
N PHE A 244 -5.39 -6.59 7.14
CA PHE A 244 -6.43 -7.47 6.60
C PHE A 244 -6.70 -8.57 7.63
N ASN A 245 -7.76 -8.38 8.43
CA ASN A 245 -8.12 -9.33 9.48
C ASN A 245 -9.63 -9.32 9.74
N ALA A 246 -10.25 -10.51 9.68
CA ALA A 246 -11.69 -10.64 9.82
C ALA A 246 -12.21 -10.24 11.22
N GLU A 247 -11.44 -10.48 12.27
CA GLU A 247 -11.84 -10.11 13.64
C GLU A 247 -11.80 -8.58 13.80
N LEU A 248 -10.73 -7.94 13.31
CA LEU A 248 -10.62 -6.48 13.33
C LEU A 248 -11.73 -5.83 12.50
N TRP A 249 -12.09 -6.42 11.35
CA TRP A 249 -13.18 -5.92 10.50
C TRP A 249 -14.56 -6.04 11.12
N ASN A 250 -14.76 -7.00 12.04
CA ASN A 250 -15.99 -7.16 12.80
C ASN A 250 -16.02 -6.32 14.10
N THR A 251 -14.91 -5.68 14.43
CA THR A 251 -14.84 -4.77 15.58
C THR A 251 -15.48 -3.42 15.21
N PRO A 252 -16.21 -2.76 16.12
CA PRO A 252 -16.69 -1.39 15.89
C PRO A 252 -15.54 -0.48 15.47
N GLY A 253 -15.77 0.38 14.47
CA GLY A 253 -14.68 1.11 13.81
C GLY A 253 -13.91 2.05 14.71
N ASP A 254 -14.56 2.70 15.68
CA ASP A 254 -13.93 3.53 16.71
C ASP A 254 -12.99 2.71 17.61
N GLU A 255 -13.41 1.53 17.99
CA GLU A 255 -12.59 0.56 18.73
C GLU A 255 -11.42 0.05 17.89
N ALA A 256 -11.65 -0.31 16.60
CA ALA A 256 -10.60 -0.74 15.68
C ALA A 256 -9.56 0.37 15.47
N LEU A 257 -9.99 1.62 15.26
CA LEU A 257 -9.07 2.76 15.14
C LEU A 257 -8.27 2.99 16.43
N ARG A 258 -8.90 2.86 17.61
CA ARG A 258 -8.21 2.96 18.88
C ARG A 258 -7.11 1.91 19.00
N GLN A 259 -7.41 0.66 18.66
CA GLN A 259 -6.42 -0.43 18.64
C GLN A 259 -5.26 -0.14 17.67
N VAL A 260 -5.55 0.37 16.48
CA VAL A 260 -4.53 0.79 15.49
C VAL A 260 -3.61 1.86 16.08
N VAL A 261 -4.18 2.89 16.70
CA VAL A 261 -3.43 3.99 17.34
C VAL A 261 -2.53 3.48 18.45
N ASP A 262 -3.04 2.62 19.31
CA ASP A 262 -2.31 2.08 20.47
C ASP A 262 -1.18 1.15 20.02
N ALA A 263 -1.43 0.27 19.04
CA ALA A 263 -0.42 -0.60 18.46
C ALA A 263 0.72 0.20 17.80
N TYR A 264 0.37 1.21 16.99
CA TYR A 264 1.36 2.10 16.38
C TYR A 264 2.23 2.81 17.43
N ARG A 265 1.59 3.40 18.48
CA ARG A 265 2.32 4.11 19.55
C ARG A 265 3.29 3.21 20.29
N THR A 266 2.86 1.98 20.57
CA THR A 266 3.62 1.04 21.40
C THR A 266 4.76 0.38 20.63
N HIS A 267 4.54 -0.01 19.40
CA HIS A 267 5.44 -0.90 18.66
C HIS A 267 6.17 -0.24 17.50
N VAL A 268 5.57 0.78 16.87
CA VAL A 268 6.12 1.42 15.66
C VAL A 268 6.71 2.79 15.96
N ALA A 269 6.05 3.61 16.79
CA ALA A 269 6.55 4.94 17.11
C ALA A 269 7.90 4.86 17.85
N VAL A 270 8.79 5.79 17.51
CA VAL A 270 10.03 6.01 18.31
C VAL A 270 9.68 7.03 19.38
N PRO A 271 10.11 6.82 20.63
CA PRO A 271 9.94 7.75 21.75
C PRO A 271 10.46 9.16 21.50
#